data_1fad27ad57d9724abd627942808f8118
#
_entry.id   1fad27ad57d9724abd627942808f8118
#
_cell.length_a   1.000
_cell.length_b   1.000
_cell.length_c   1.000
_cell.angle_alpha   90.00
_cell.angle_beta   90.00
_cell.angle_gamma   90.00
#
_symmetry.space_group_name_H-M   'P 1'
#
loop_
_entity.id
_entity.type
_entity.pdbx_description
1 polymer ?
#
loop_
_entity_poly.entity_id
_entity_poly.type
_entity_poly.pdbx_seq_one_letter_code
_entity_poly.pdbx_strand_id
1 'polypeptide(L)'
;DLAAGQSTFMVEMTEVAEILQRATKSSLVILDEIGRGTSTFDGMSIARAVVEYICDNIGCKTLFATHYHELTSMDQDVDGIKNYNIAVKKRGEDITFLRRIVQGPADDSYGIEVAKLAGLPEAVIKRAHAVLRQLEASAPGRNNTMQLDFDTVEAYNNPSVPSEVVEKLHNVDIETLTPLEALNFLYELKNTLDKD
;
A
#
# COMPACT_ATOMS: atom_id res chain seq x y z
N ASP A 1 26.97 -2.08 4.66
CA ASP A 1 28.40 -2.29 4.35
C ASP A 1 28.58 -2.30 2.84
N LEU A 2 28.90 -1.13 2.27
CA LEU A 2 29.14 -0.94 0.82
C LEU A 2 30.28 -1.83 0.29
N ALA A 3 31.14 -2.34 1.16
CA ALA A 3 32.26 -3.20 0.82
C ALA A 3 31.87 -4.64 0.44
N ALA A 4 30.68 -5.09 0.83
CA ALA A 4 30.19 -6.45 0.56
C ALA A 4 29.22 -6.54 -0.62
N GLY A 5 28.91 -5.43 -1.32
CA GLY A 5 28.01 -5.41 -2.47
C GLY A 5 26.54 -5.75 -2.15
N GLN A 6 26.16 -5.74 -0.88
CA GLN A 6 24.77 -5.98 -0.47
C GLN A 6 23.92 -4.72 -0.67
N SER A 7 22.66 -4.90 -1.15
CA SER A 7 21.71 -3.80 -1.21
C SER A 7 21.32 -3.36 0.20
N THR A 8 20.96 -2.07 0.38
CA THR A 8 20.46 -1.54 1.66
C THR A 8 19.25 -2.33 2.17
N PHE A 9 18.39 -2.78 1.27
CA PHE A 9 17.24 -3.62 1.59
C PHE A 9 17.67 -5.00 2.14
N MET A 10 18.73 -5.62 1.58
CA MET A 10 19.22 -6.90 2.10
C MET A 10 19.79 -6.77 3.51
N VAL A 11 20.48 -5.67 3.80
CA VAL A 11 20.98 -5.37 5.16
C VAL A 11 19.81 -5.22 6.13
N GLU A 12 18.82 -4.41 5.77
CA GLU A 12 17.60 -4.21 6.56
C GLU A 12 16.90 -5.54 6.86
N MET A 13 16.69 -6.40 5.84
CA MET A 13 16.04 -7.70 6.02
C MET A 13 16.86 -8.66 6.89
N THR A 14 18.17 -8.58 6.85
CA THR A 14 19.05 -9.37 7.73
C THR A 14 18.89 -8.94 9.18
N GLU A 15 18.83 -7.64 9.45
CA GLU A 15 18.60 -7.09 10.80
C GLU A 15 17.20 -7.47 11.32
N VAL A 16 16.16 -7.36 10.49
CA VAL A 16 14.80 -7.79 10.85
C VAL A 16 14.77 -9.28 11.19
N ALA A 17 15.41 -10.12 10.37
CA ALA A 17 15.48 -11.56 10.60
C ALA A 17 16.17 -11.89 11.94
N GLU A 18 17.27 -11.19 12.27
CA GLU A 18 17.98 -11.36 13.54
C GLU A 18 17.12 -10.94 14.74
N ILE A 19 16.38 -9.84 14.64
CA ILE A 19 15.43 -9.39 15.65
C ILE A 19 14.36 -10.46 15.89
N LEU A 20 13.71 -10.96 14.83
CA LEU A 20 12.65 -11.95 14.94
C LEU A 20 13.14 -13.29 15.54
N GLN A 21 14.40 -13.67 15.28
CA GLN A 21 15.00 -14.89 15.84
C GLN A 21 15.37 -14.76 17.32
N ARG A 22 15.75 -13.55 17.77
CA ARG A 22 16.26 -13.33 19.13
C ARG A 22 15.27 -12.72 20.10
N ALA A 23 14.24 -12.04 19.59
CA ALA A 23 13.25 -11.37 20.43
C ALA A 23 12.46 -12.38 21.28
N THR A 24 12.16 -11.98 22.50
CA THR A 24 11.36 -12.75 23.47
C THR A 24 10.22 -11.86 24.00
N LYS A 25 9.27 -12.42 24.73
CA LYS A 25 8.18 -11.66 25.38
C LYS A 25 8.66 -10.48 26.25
N SER A 26 9.90 -10.54 26.73
CA SER A 26 10.51 -9.50 27.56
C SER A 26 11.28 -8.45 26.75
N SER A 27 11.33 -8.57 25.44
CA SER A 27 12.01 -7.63 24.56
C SER A 27 11.18 -6.36 24.33
N LEU A 28 11.88 -5.26 24.05
CA LEU A 28 11.33 -4.07 23.41
C LEU A 28 11.92 -3.98 22.00
N VAL A 29 11.06 -4.05 20.99
CA VAL A 29 11.45 -3.95 19.59
C VAL A 29 11.06 -2.57 19.06
N ILE A 30 11.95 -1.94 18.32
CA ILE A 30 11.70 -0.66 17.65
C ILE A 30 11.97 -0.88 16.16
N LEU A 31 10.95 -0.69 15.32
CA LEU A 31 11.02 -0.81 13.88
C LEU A 31 10.71 0.56 13.28
N ASP A 32 11.56 1.01 12.38
CA ASP A 32 11.44 2.33 11.76
C ASP A 32 11.43 2.17 10.23
N GLU A 33 10.24 2.36 9.62
CA GLU A 33 10.00 2.33 8.18
C GLU A 33 10.54 1.09 7.44
N ILE A 34 10.39 -0.11 8.02
CA ILE A 34 10.83 -1.35 7.37
C ILE A 34 10.09 -1.55 6.04
N GLY A 35 10.79 -2.13 5.06
CA GLY A 35 10.27 -2.40 3.71
C GLY A 35 10.39 -1.22 2.75
N ARG A 36 11.05 -0.10 3.13
CA ARG A 36 11.19 1.08 2.27
C ARG A 36 12.13 0.87 1.07
N GLY A 37 13.02 -0.11 1.15
CA GLY A 37 14.06 -0.38 0.14
C GLY A 37 13.62 -1.23 -1.06
N THR A 38 12.33 -1.54 -1.20
CA THR A 38 11.78 -2.36 -2.29
C THR A 38 10.51 -1.74 -2.88
N SER A 39 9.76 -2.50 -3.72
CA SER A 39 8.47 -2.02 -4.23
C SER A 39 7.47 -1.79 -3.10
N THR A 40 6.52 -0.85 -3.29
CA THR A 40 5.56 -0.49 -2.24
C THR A 40 4.78 -1.70 -1.72
N PHE A 41 4.29 -2.54 -2.62
CA PHE A 41 3.49 -3.72 -2.23
C PHE A 41 4.33 -4.79 -1.52
N ASP A 42 5.55 -5.07 -2.00
CA ASP A 42 6.45 -6.02 -1.33
C ASP A 42 6.82 -5.51 0.07
N GLY A 43 7.20 -4.24 0.17
CA GLY A 43 7.56 -3.62 1.44
C GLY A 43 6.41 -3.63 2.45
N MET A 44 5.21 -3.26 2.02
CA MET A 44 4.00 -3.29 2.85
C MET A 44 3.65 -4.73 3.29
N SER A 45 3.74 -5.71 2.38
CA SER A 45 3.44 -7.11 2.69
C SER A 45 4.41 -7.68 3.72
N ILE A 46 5.71 -7.37 3.59
CA ILE A 46 6.74 -7.77 4.54
C ILE A 46 6.47 -7.09 5.90
N ALA A 47 6.22 -5.77 5.91
CA ALA A 47 5.95 -5.02 7.12
C ALA A 47 4.75 -5.59 7.88
N ARG A 48 3.63 -5.88 7.20
CA ARG A 48 2.44 -6.51 7.77
C ARG A 48 2.77 -7.88 8.37
N ALA A 49 3.42 -8.75 7.60
CA ALA A 49 3.77 -10.11 8.05
C ALA A 49 4.70 -10.10 9.28
N VAL A 50 5.64 -9.15 9.35
CA VAL A 50 6.53 -8.97 10.51
C VAL A 50 5.72 -8.57 11.75
N VAL A 51 4.77 -7.65 11.63
CA VAL A 51 3.93 -7.23 12.76
C VAL A 51 3.05 -8.39 13.24
N GLU A 52 2.38 -9.09 12.33
CA GLU A 52 1.57 -10.27 12.65
C GLU A 52 2.42 -11.35 13.36
N TYR A 53 3.61 -11.65 12.83
CA TYR A 53 4.52 -12.62 13.44
C TYR A 53 4.93 -12.21 14.87
N ILE A 54 5.22 -10.94 15.11
CA ILE A 54 5.57 -10.43 16.45
C ILE A 54 4.37 -10.61 17.38
N CYS A 55 3.16 -10.27 16.97
CA CYS A 55 1.96 -10.41 17.78
C CYS A 55 1.67 -11.87 18.13
N ASP A 56 1.69 -12.76 17.15
CA ASP A 56 1.23 -14.14 17.30
C ASP A 56 2.29 -15.05 17.93
N ASN A 57 3.57 -14.85 17.60
CA ASN A 57 4.62 -15.80 17.96
C ASN A 57 5.55 -15.30 19.05
N ILE A 58 5.81 -14.00 19.13
CA ILE A 58 6.77 -13.43 20.11
C ILE A 58 6.05 -12.79 21.28
N GLY A 59 5.04 -11.94 21.01
CA GLY A 59 4.27 -11.22 22.04
C GLY A 59 5.08 -10.19 22.80
N CYS A 60 6.10 -9.57 22.21
CA CYS A 60 6.92 -8.55 22.83
C CYS A 60 6.31 -7.15 22.68
N LYS A 61 6.83 -6.19 23.46
CA LYS A 61 6.49 -4.77 23.27
C LYS A 61 7.16 -4.24 22.00
N THR A 62 6.38 -3.63 21.13
CA THR A 62 6.90 -3.14 19.85
C THR A 62 6.41 -1.72 19.56
N LEU A 63 7.32 -0.87 19.11
CA LEU A 63 7.04 0.43 18.52
C LEU A 63 7.37 0.33 17.03
N PHE A 64 6.38 0.57 16.18
CA PHE A 64 6.56 0.50 14.73
C PHE A 64 6.17 1.83 14.08
N ALA A 65 7.15 2.56 13.58
CA ALA A 65 6.91 3.71 12.72
C ALA A 65 6.82 3.27 11.26
N THR A 66 5.81 3.71 10.55
CA THR A 66 5.60 3.37 9.14
C THR A 66 4.92 4.50 8.38
N HIS A 67 5.15 4.56 7.08
CA HIS A 67 4.45 5.43 6.15
C HIS A 67 3.34 4.68 5.37
N TYR A 68 3.17 3.38 5.62
CA TYR A 68 2.11 2.58 5.01
C TYR A 68 0.79 2.80 5.74
N HIS A 69 -0.07 3.68 5.21
CA HIS A 69 -1.37 3.99 5.81
C HIS A 69 -2.29 2.77 5.89
N GLU A 70 -2.13 1.83 4.96
CA GLU A 70 -2.90 0.60 4.89
C GLU A 70 -2.74 -0.27 6.14
N LEU A 71 -1.57 -0.21 6.78
CA LEU A 71 -1.31 -0.96 8.01
C LEU A 71 -2.09 -0.44 9.22
N THR A 72 -2.70 0.74 9.14
CA THR A 72 -3.54 1.25 10.22
C THR A 72 -4.79 0.42 10.46
N SER A 73 -5.30 -0.29 9.45
CA SER A 73 -6.44 -1.20 9.60
C SER A 73 -6.15 -2.40 10.50
N MET A 74 -4.88 -2.74 10.72
CA MET A 74 -4.48 -3.90 11.54
C MET A 74 -4.94 -3.80 13.00
N ASP A 75 -5.25 -2.61 13.52
CA ASP A 75 -5.80 -2.45 14.87
C ASP A 75 -7.22 -3.01 15.03
N GLN A 76 -7.92 -3.25 13.91
CA GLN A 76 -9.24 -3.87 13.86
C GLN A 76 -9.16 -5.39 13.72
N ASP A 77 -8.10 -5.90 13.07
CA ASP A 77 -7.95 -7.31 12.69
C ASP A 77 -7.05 -8.09 13.66
N VAL A 78 -6.12 -7.41 14.35
CA VAL A 78 -5.09 -8.03 15.19
C VAL A 78 -5.13 -7.48 16.61
N ASP A 79 -5.40 -8.34 17.57
CA ASP A 79 -5.43 -7.97 18.98
C ASP A 79 -4.07 -7.46 19.47
N GLY A 80 -4.10 -6.37 20.24
CA GLY A 80 -2.89 -5.81 20.86
C GLY A 80 -2.22 -4.72 20.06
N ILE A 81 -2.68 -4.44 18.83
CA ILE A 81 -2.21 -3.30 18.02
C ILE A 81 -3.00 -2.04 18.40
N LYS A 82 -2.32 -0.91 18.42
CA LYS A 82 -2.91 0.43 18.61
C LYS A 82 -2.23 1.44 17.72
N ASN A 83 -3.02 2.22 17.00
CA ASN A 83 -2.54 3.30 16.16
C ASN A 83 -2.28 4.57 16.97
N TYR A 84 -1.20 5.24 16.59
CA TYR A 84 -0.84 6.57 17.08
C TYR A 84 -0.32 7.40 15.90
N ASN A 85 -0.53 8.71 15.95
CA ASN A 85 -0.01 9.64 14.95
C ASN A 85 0.58 10.89 15.61
N ILE A 86 1.30 11.69 14.84
CA ILE A 86 1.81 12.99 15.27
C ILE A 86 0.71 14.03 15.06
N ALA A 87 0.30 14.71 16.13
CA ALA A 87 -0.71 15.76 16.04
C ALA A 87 -0.25 16.92 15.17
N VAL A 88 -1.09 17.33 14.24
CA VAL A 88 -0.87 18.43 13.30
C VAL A 88 -1.94 19.48 13.46
N LYS A 89 -1.57 20.76 13.40
CA LYS A 89 -2.50 21.88 13.38
C LYS A 89 -2.49 22.51 12.00
N LYS A 90 -3.64 22.48 11.33
CA LYS A 90 -3.86 23.17 10.05
C LYS A 90 -4.39 24.58 10.31
N ARG A 91 -3.85 25.58 9.60
CA ARG A 91 -4.40 26.94 9.49
C ARG A 91 -4.41 27.33 8.02
N GLY A 92 -5.53 27.12 7.33
CA GLY A 92 -5.60 27.27 5.87
C GLY A 92 -4.64 26.28 5.17
N GLU A 93 -3.69 26.81 4.40
CA GLU A 93 -2.64 26.02 3.74
C GLU A 93 -1.39 25.77 4.60
N ASP A 94 -1.32 26.37 5.79
CA ASP A 94 -0.16 26.22 6.66
C ASP A 94 -0.35 25.09 7.66
N ILE A 95 0.71 24.30 7.84
CA ILE A 95 0.75 23.15 8.74
C ILE A 95 1.79 23.36 9.82
N THR A 96 1.42 23.09 11.05
CA THR A 96 2.32 23.07 12.20
C THR A 96 2.29 21.70 12.86
N PHE A 97 3.44 21.02 12.90
CA PHE A 97 3.61 19.78 13.67
C PHE A 97 3.70 20.10 15.16
N LEU A 98 2.76 19.57 15.94
CA LEU A 98 2.69 19.86 17.38
C LEU A 98 3.67 19.04 18.22
N ARG A 99 4.39 18.11 17.59
CA ARG A 99 5.34 17.18 18.28
C ARG A 99 4.69 16.44 19.45
N ARG A 100 3.41 16.13 19.30
CA ARG A 100 2.62 15.35 20.25
C ARG A 100 2.13 14.09 19.57
N ILE A 101 2.35 12.95 20.23
CA ILE A 101 1.77 11.68 19.82
C ILE A 101 0.34 11.62 20.38
N VAL A 102 -0.62 11.32 19.52
CA VAL A 102 -2.04 11.14 19.86
C VAL A 102 -2.51 9.78 19.36
N GLN A 103 -3.48 9.20 20.05
CA GLN A 103 -4.06 7.93 19.64
C GLN A 103 -4.94 8.11 18.41
N GLY A 104 -4.89 7.15 17.51
CA GLY A 104 -5.64 7.06 16.27
C GLY A 104 -4.74 7.01 15.04
N PRO A 105 -5.28 6.62 13.88
CA PRO A 105 -4.58 6.66 12.60
C PRO A 105 -4.31 8.11 12.16
N ALA A 106 -3.37 8.31 11.25
CA ALA A 106 -3.20 9.60 10.57
C ALA A 106 -4.26 9.73 9.47
N ASP A 107 -5.00 10.85 9.46
CA ASP A 107 -6.07 11.07 8.48
C ASP A 107 -5.53 11.50 7.10
N ASP A 108 -4.40 12.21 7.07
CA ASP A 108 -3.82 12.78 5.85
C ASP A 108 -2.30 12.59 5.80
N SER A 109 -1.75 12.55 4.58
CA SER A 109 -0.32 12.72 4.36
C SER A 109 0.03 14.20 4.18
N TYR A 110 1.18 14.63 4.70
CA TYR A 110 1.62 16.03 4.68
C TYR A 110 2.92 16.23 3.90
N GLY A 111 3.24 15.29 3.00
CA GLY A 111 4.50 15.31 2.26
C GLY A 111 4.70 16.56 1.41
N ILE A 112 3.67 17.05 0.71
CA ILE A 112 3.76 18.24 -0.14
C ILE A 112 3.93 19.50 0.72
N GLU A 113 3.25 19.58 1.85
CA GLU A 113 3.35 20.67 2.80
C GLU A 113 4.74 20.74 3.45
N VAL A 114 5.29 19.57 3.81
CA VAL A 114 6.68 19.47 4.28
C VAL A 114 7.67 19.93 3.21
N ALA A 115 7.45 19.54 1.94
CA ALA A 115 8.27 20.00 0.83
C ALA A 115 8.19 21.52 0.63
N LYS A 116 7.00 22.12 0.81
CA LYS A 116 6.81 23.58 0.82
C LYS A 116 7.60 24.24 1.96
N LEU A 117 7.51 23.71 3.18
CA LEU A 117 8.26 24.18 4.34
C LEU A 117 9.79 24.05 4.16
N ALA A 118 10.24 23.01 3.45
CA ALA A 118 11.65 22.81 3.11
C ALA A 118 12.16 23.76 2.01
N GLY A 119 11.28 24.59 1.43
CA GLY A 119 11.65 25.61 0.45
C GLY A 119 11.66 25.14 -1.00
N LEU A 120 10.95 24.07 -1.36
CA LEU A 120 10.77 23.71 -2.76
C LEU A 120 10.06 24.86 -3.53
N PRO A 121 10.45 25.11 -4.80
CA PRO A 121 9.84 26.17 -5.62
C PRO A 121 8.31 26.00 -5.73
N GLU A 122 7.58 27.09 -5.65
CA GLU A 122 6.11 27.09 -5.67
C GLU A 122 5.52 26.40 -6.91
N ALA A 123 6.19 26.53 -8.06
CA ALA A 123 5.78 25.84 -9.29
C ALA A 123 5.80 24.31 -9.14
N VAL A 124 6.79 23.76 -8.42
CA VAL A 124 6.91 22.31 -8.12
C VAL A 124 5.79 21.90 -7.17
N ILE A 125 5.53 22.68 -6.11
CA ILE A 125 4.46 22.40 -5.14
C ILE A 125 3.09 22.40 -5.82
N LYS A 126 2.77 23.40 -6.66
CA LYS A 126 1.53 23.46 -7.45
C LYS A 126 1.38 22.23 -8.36
N ARG A 127 2.47 21.81 -9.02
CA ARG A 127 2.45 20.60 -9.88
C ARG A 127 2.25 19.34 -9.05
N ALA A 128 2.92 19.21 -7.88
CA ALA A 128 2.76 18.07 -6.98
C ALA A 128 1.31 17.90 -6.52
N HIS A 129 0.63 18.98 -6.11
CA HIS A 129 -0.80 18.93 -5.77
C HIS A 129 -1.68 18.52 -6.97
N ALA A 130 -1.37 18.97 -8.19
CA ALA A 130 -2.11 18.57 -9.37
C ALA A 130 -1.93 17.06 -9.68
N VAL A 131 -0.70 16.55 -9.54
CA VAL A 131 -0.40 15.12 -9.72
C VAL A 131 -1.09 14.29 -8.64
N LEU A 132 -1.02 14.72 -7.37
CA LEU A 132 -1.68 14.00 -6.25
C LEU A 132 -3.18 13.83 -6.53
N ARG A 133 -3.88 14.91 -6.92
CA ARG A 133 -5.31 14.82 -7.28
C ARG A 133 -5.58 13.87 -8.45
N GLN A 134 -4.69 13.80 -9.45
CA GLN A 134 -4.82 12.85 -10.56
C GLN A 134 -4.66 11.39 -10.08
N LEU A 135 -3.67 11.13 -9.23
CA LEU A 135 -3.44 9.81 -8.66
C LEU A 135 -4.60 9.36 -7.76
N GLU A 136 -5.10 10.27 -6.92
CA GLU A 136 -6.26 10.00 -6.06
C GLU A 136 -7.55 9.74 -6.85
N ALA A 137 -7.74 10.48 -7.96
CA ALA A 137 -8.88 10.27 -8.86
C ALA A 137 -8.80 8.96 -9.67
N SER A 138 -7.57 8.48 -9.91
CA SER A 138 -7.31 7.23 -10.64
C SER A 138 -7.31 5.99 -9.74
N ALA A 139 -7.29 6.18 -8.42
CA ALA A 139 -7.33 5.08 -7.47
C ALA A 139 -8.77 4.54 -7.37
N PRO A 140 -9.06 3.29 -7.75
CA PRO A 140 -10.39 2.72 -7.62
C PRO A 140 -10.75 2.59 -6.14
N GLY A 141 -11.78 3.33 -5.69
CA GLY A 141 -12.51 3.04 -4.46
C GLY A 141 -12.07 3.73 -3.17
N ARG A 142 -11.98 5.08 -3.15
CA ARG A 142 -12.06 5.83 -1.89
C ARG A 142 -13.51 6.20 -1.53
N ASN A 143 -14.34 5.19 -1.31
CA ASN A 143 -15.56 5.35 -0.53
C ASN A 143 -15.67 4.18 0.43
N ASN A 144 -15.41 4.46 1.71
CA ASN A 144 -15.71 3.64 2.90
C ASN A 144 -15.17 2.20 2.92
N THR A 145 -14.28 1.96 3.90
CA THR A 145 -13.76 0.64 4.28
C THR A 145 -13.01 -0.09 3.16
N MET A 146 -11.71 0.16 3.07
CA MET A 146 -10.81 -0.70 2.28
C MET A 146 -10.77 -2.09 2.92
N GLN A 147 -11.64 -2.98 2.46
CA GLN A 147 -11.27 -4.38 2.37
C GLN A 147 -10.27 -4.46 1.21
N LEU A 148 -9.01 -4.75 1.54
CA LEU A 148 -8.01 -5.14 0.55
C LEU A 148 -8.42 -6.51 0.02
N ASP A 149 -9.19 -6.52 -1.08
CA ASP A 149 -9.34 -7.72 -1.89
C ASP A 149 -7.99 -7.98 -2.54
N PHE A 150 -7.29 -9.01 -2.07
CA PHE A 150 -6.01 -9.46 -2.61
C PHE A 150 -6.10 -9.90 -4.08
N ASP A 151 -7.30 -10.06 -4.63
CA ASP A 151 -7.53 -10.42 -6.03
C ASP A 151 -7.29 -9.26 -7.01
N THR A 152 -7.08 -8.00 -6.54
CA THR A 152 -6.84 -6.86 -7.43
C THR A 152 -5.38 -6.55 -7.74
N VAL A 153 -4.43 -7.34 -7.25
CA VAL A 153 -2.98 -7.12 -7.47
C VAL A 153 -2.56 -7.34 -8.93
N GLU A 154 -3.36 -8.04 -9.73
CA GLU A 154 -3.07 -8.27 -11.16
C GLU A 154 -3.43 -7.10 -12.09
N ALA A 155 -4.17 -6.09 -11.61
CA ALA A 155 -4.70 -5.03 -12.48
C ALA A 155 -3.68 -3.94 -12.89
N TYR A 156 -2.49 -3.89 -12.27
CA TYR A 156 -1.53 -2.82 -12.56
C TYR A 156 -0.57 -3.08 -13.73
N ASN A 157 -0.56 -4.30 -14.29
CA ASN A 157 0.32 -4.66 -15.41
C ASN A 157 -0.41 -5.15 -16.68
N ASN A 158 -1.74 -5.10 -16.73
CA ASN A 158 -2.47 -5.44 -17.95
C ASN A 158 -3.06 -4.19 -18.61
N PRO A 159 -2.98 -4.06 -19.96
CA PRO A 159 -3.79 -3.10 -20.68
C PRO A 159 -5.25 -3.37 -20.34
N SER A 160 -6.00 -2.33 -19.99
CA SER A 160 -7.41 -2.42 -19.58
C SER A 160 -8.20 -3.21 -20.62
N VAL A 161 -8.65 -4.42 -20.25
CA VAL A 161 -9.55 -5.20 -21.10
C VAL A 161 -10.84 -4.39 -21.22
N PRO A 162 -11.35 -4.10 -22.45
CA PRO A 162 -12.58 -3.35 -22.62
C PRO A 162 -13.72 -4.00 -21.83
N SER A 163 -14.50 -3.18 -21.12
CA SER A 163 -15.60 -3.66 -20.26
C SER A 163 -16.61 -4.52 -21.04
N GLU A 164 -16.76 -4.28 -22.33
CA GLU A 164 -17.61 -5.06 -23.24
C GLU A 164 -17.15 -6.51 -23.40
N VAL A 165 -15.83 -6.76 -23.37
CA VAL A 165 -15.26 -8.13 -23.43
C VAL A 165 -15.54 -8.88 -22.13
N VAL A 166 -15.43 -8.20 -20.99
CA VAL A 166 -15.72 -8.77 -19.67
C VAL A 166 -17.21 -9.10 -19.54
N GLU A 167 -18.10 -8.20 -19.96
CA GLU A 167 -19.54 -8.46 -19.95
C GLU A 167 -19.95 -9.63 -20.84
N LYS A 168 -19.40 -9.72 -22.04
CA LYS A 168 -19.66 -10.84 -22.95
C LYS A 168 -19.20 -12.18 -22.36
N LEU A 169 -18.02 -12.20 -21.73
CA LEU A 169 -17.51 -13.40 -21.06
C LEU A 169 -18.37 -13.82 -19.86
N HIS A 170 -18.88 -12.84 -19.10
CA HIS A 170 -19.70 -13.13 -17.93
C HIS A 170 -21.08 -13.69 -18.27
N ASN A 171 -21.63 -13.29 -19.43
CA ASN A 171 -22.98 -13.66 -19.85
C ASN A 171 -23.02 -14.91 -20.77
N VAL A 172 -21.89 -15.48 -21.14
CA VAL A 172 -21.86 -16.65 -22.02
C VAL A 172 -22.06 -17.94 -21.20
N ASP A 173 -23.00 -18.75 -21.63
CA ASP A 173 -23.20 -20.10 -21.08
C ASP A 173 -22.39 -21.12 -21.90
N ILE A 174 -21.22 -21.50 -21.36
CA ILE A 174 -20.24 -22.35 -22.05
C ILE A 174 -20.79 -23.75 -22.30
N GLU A 175 -21.70 -24.23 -21.44
CA GLU A 175 -22.23 -25.60 -21.55
C GLU A 175 -23.21 -25.77 -22.70
N THR A 176 -23.78 -24.68 -23.21
CA THR A 176 -24.75 -24.69 -24.31
C THR A 176 -24.14 -24.40 -25.69
N LEU A 177 -22.86 -23.99 -25.73
CA LEU A 177 -22.20 -23.62 -27.00
C LEU A 177 -21.73 -24.85 -27.78
N THR A 178 -22.05 -24.86 -29.10
CA THR A 178 -21.38 -25.78 -29.99
C THR A 178 -19.93 -25.37 -30.28
N PRO A 179 -19.05 -26.26 -30.73
CA PRO A 179 -17.65 -25.91 -31.03
C PRO A 179 -17.49 -24.77 -32.04
N LEU A 180 -18.39 -24.65 -32.97
CA LEU A 180 -18.38 -23.57 -34.00
C LEU A 180 -18.80 -22.23 -33.40
N GLU A 181 -19.82 -22.22 -32.55
CA GLU A 181 -20.27 -21.03 -31.84
C GLU A 181 -19.19 -20.54 -30.85
N ALA A 182 -18.52 -21.44 -30.14
CA ALA A 182 -17.40 -21.09 -29.24
C ALA A 182 -16.24 -20.44 -30.03
N LEU A 183 -15.92 -20.96 -31.23
CA LEU A 183 -14.89 -20.38 -32.10
C LEU A 183 -15.28 -18.98 -32.61
N ASN A 184 -16.52 -18.80 -33.02
CA ASN A 184 -17.04 -17.50 -33.45
C ASN A 184 -17.04 -16.48 -32.30
N PHE A 185 -17.44 -16.90 -31.11
CA PHE A 185 -17.42 -16.06 -29.89
C PHE A 185 -16.01 -15.61 -29.54
N LEU A 186 -15.02 -16.50 -29.59
CA LEU A 186 -13.61 -16.15 -29.39
C LEU A 186 -13.09 -15.17 -30.43
N TYR A 187 -13.53 -15.32 -31.68
CA TYR A 187 -13.16 -14.40 -32.76
C TYR A 187 -13.76 -13.00 -32.57
N GLU A 188 -15.01 -12.91 -32.10
CA GLU A 188 -15.62 -11.63 -31.72
C GLU A 188 -14.92 -10.93 -30.57
N LEU A 189 -14.58 -11.66 -29.52
CA LEU A 189 -13.83 -11.13 -28.36
C LEU A 189 -12.47 -10.59 -28.79
N LYS A 190 -11.76 -11.34 -29.61
CA LYS A 190 -10.47 -10.92 -30.17
C LYS A 190 -10.57 -9.63 -30.99
N ASN A 191 -11.57 -9.55 -31.88
CA ASN A 191 -11.79 -8.36 -32.69
C ASN A 191 -12.20 -7.12 -31.87
N THR A 192 -12.79 -7.32 -30.67
CA THR A 192 -13.12 -6.22 -29.76
C THR A 192 -11.87 -5.72 -29.05
N LEU A 193 -10.93 -6.62 -28.73
CA LEU A 193 -9.63 -6.28 -28.12
C LEU A 193 -8.68 -5.55 -29.09
N ASP A 194 -8.74 -5.89 -30.40
CA ASP A 194 -7.84 -5.34 -31.43
C ASP A 194 -8.31 -3.96 -31.94
N LYS A 195 -9.44 -3.42 -31.50
CA LYS A 195 -10.03 -2.14 -31.94
C LYS A 195 -9.67 -0.94 -31.07
N ASP A 196 -9.09 -1.13 -29.89
CA ASP A 196 -8.57 -0.11 -28.98
C ASP A 196 -7.02 -0.12 -29.00
#